data_d644086ae8a9672a8e4d3b03bb042da1
#
_entry.id   d644086ae8a9672a8e4d3b03bb042da1
#
_cell.length_a   1.000
_cell.length_b   1.000
_cell.length_c   1.000
_cell.angle_alpha   90.00
_cell.angle_beta   90.00
_cell.angle_gamma   90.00
#
_symmetry.space_group_name_H-M   'P 1'
#
loop_
_entity.id
_entity.type
_entity.pdbx_description
1 polymer ?
#
loop_
_entity_poly.entity_id
_entity_poly.type
_entity_poly.pdbx_seq_one_letter_code
_entity_poly.pdbx_strand_id
1 'polypeptide(L)'
;MALNIRERTEELEYAYLAPQAAKSRAARRKEKGEECALRTSFQRDRDRILHSKSFRRLKHKTQVYIVAGDHYRTRMTHSLEVAQISRTIARGLRLNEDLVEAIAIGHDVGHTPFGHAGESVMAELAGHFAHNEQSLRVVDRIERDGRGLNLCNCLLYTSPSPRDTR
;
A
#
# COMPACT_ATOMS: atom_id res chain seq x y z
N MET A 1 -18.32 -26.69 -13.20
CA MET A 1 -17.62 -25.58 -13.90
C MET A 1 -16.17 -25.56 -13.46
N ALA A 2 -15.23 -25.36 -14.38
CA ALA A 2 -13.83 -25.23 -14.01
C ALA A 2 -13.62 -23.85 -13.34
N LEU A 3 -12.91 -23.82 -12.23
CA LEU A 3 -12.54 -22.57 -11.53
C LEU A 3 -11.63 -21.72 -12.42
N ASN A 4 -11.84 -20.41 -12.42
CA ASN A 4 -10.92 -19.48 -13.04
C ASN A 4 -9.62 -19.30 -12.20
N ILE A 5 -8.63 -18.58 -12.73
CA ILE A 5 -7.32 -18.44 -12.08
C ILE A 5 -7.46 -17.75 -10.71
N ARG A 6 -8.26 -16.69 -10.61
CA ARG A 6 -8.55 -16.01 -9.35
C ARG A 6 -9.13 -16.96 -8.30
N GLU A 7 -10.17 -17.72 -8.68
CA GLU A 7 -10.86 -18.64 -7.77
C GLU A 7 -9.93 -19.75 -7.27
N ARG A 8 -9.06 -20.29 -8.13
CA ARG A 8 -8.03 -21.25 -7.71
C ARG A 8 -7.06 -20.64 -6.72
N THR A 9 -6.61 -19.40 -6.96
CA THR A 9 -5.71 -18.69 -6.02
C THR A 9 -6.39 -18.48 -4.68
N GLU A 10 -7.64 -18.06 -4.67
CA GLU A 10 -8.43 -17.88 -3.45
C GLU A 10 -8.61 -19.17 -2.66
N GLU A 11 -8.81 -20.31 -3.34
CA GLU A 11 -8.86 -21.62 -2.66
C GLU A 11 -7.51 -22.02 -2.04
N LEU A 12 -6.41 -21.79 -2.77
CA LEU A 12 -5.06 -22.00 -2.23
C LEU A 12 -4.79 -21.13 -1.01
N GLU A 13 -5.28 -19.88 -0.98
CA GLU A 13 -5.18 -19.03 0.21
C GLU A 13 -5.85 -19.68 1.44
N TYR A 14 -7.02 -20.30 1.29
CA TYR A 14 -7.69 -20.99 2.39
C TYR A 14 -6.97 -22.27 2.83
N ALA A 15 -6.34 -22.96 1.90
CA ALA A 15 -5.61 -24.19 2.21
C ALA A 15 -4.23 -23.95 2.86
N TYR A 16 -3.53 -22.88 2.46
CA TYR A 16 -2.13 -22.67 2.84
C TYR A 16 -1.91 -21.60 3.90
N LEU A 17 -2.64 -20.49 3.85
CA LEU A 17 -2.42 -19.36 4.75
C LEU A 17 -2.88 -19.69 6.18
N ALA A 18 -2.22 -19.05 7.15
CA ALA A 18 -2.60 -19.16 8.56
C ALA A 18 -4.10 -18.83 8.78
N PRO A 19 -4.78 -19.43 9.78
CA PRO A 19 -6.20 -19.17 10.03
C PRO A 19 -6.54 -17.69 10.19
N GLN A 20 -5.66 -16.93 10.84
CA GLN A 20 -5.82 -15.50 11.11
C GLN A 20 -5.47 -14.61 9.93
N ALA A 21 -4.82 -15.16 8.89
CA ALA A 21 -4.42 -14.39 7.73
C ALA A 21 -5.63 -13.91 6.93
N ALA A 22 -5.59 -12.67 6.47
CA ALA A 22 -6.60 -12.13 5.59
C ALA A 22 -6.67 -12.92 4.26
N LYS A 23 -7.88 -13.25 3.83
CA LYS A 23 -8.15 -13.98 2.59
C LYS A 23 -8.76 -13.02 1.56
N SER A 24 -8.29 -13.06 0.33
CA SER A 24 -8.73 -12.11 -0.71
C SER A 24 -10.21 -12.27 -1.08
N ARG A 25 -10.79 -13.46 -0.96
CA ARG A 25 -12.23 -13.70 -1.16
C ARG A 25 -13.11 -12.96 -0.16
N ALA A 26 -12.61 -12.71 1.06
CA ALA A 26 -13.33 -11.98 2.10
C ALA A 26 -13.16 -10.45 1.99
N ALA A 27 -12.29 -9.98 1.11
CA ALA A 27 -12.00 -8.56 0.96
C ALA A 27 -13.21 -7.79 0.41
N ARG A 28 -13.51 -6.64 1.02
CA ARG A 28 -14.61 -5.76 0.62
C ARG A 28 -14.08 -4.41 0.17
N ARG A 29 -14.78 -3.78 -0.78
CA ARG A 29 -14.50 -2.45 -1.31
C ARG A 29 -15.67 -1.54 -1.08
N LYS A 30 -15.43 -0.23 -1.03
CA LYS A 30 -16.47 0.79 -0.92
C LYS A 30 -17.41 0.72 -2.12
N GLU A 31 -16.85 0.65 -3.32
CA GLU A 31 -17.62 0.52 -4.55
C GLU A 31 -17.43 -0.88 -5.14
N LYS A 32 -18.55 -1.54 -5.47
CA LYS A 32 -18.51 -2.78 -6.24
C LYS A 32 -17.97 -2.48 -7.63
N GLY A 33 -16.95 -3.19 -8.04
CA GLY A 33 -16.40 -3.15 -9.40
C GLY A 33 -16.44 -4.54 -10.01
N GLU A 34 -16.20 -4.61 -11.33
CA GLU A 34 -16.09 -5.89 -12.03
C GLU A 34 -15.02 -6.77 -11.38
N GLU A 35 -15.34 -8.03 -11.19
CA GLU A 35 -14.39 -9.04 -10.73
C GLU A 35 -13.42 -9.40 -11.85
N CYS A 36 -12.15 -9.56 -11.52
CA CYS A 36 -11.13 -10.01 -12.46
C CYS A 36 -11.05 -11.54 -12.41
N ALA A 37 -11.10 -12.21 -13.56
CA ALA A 37 -10.96 -13.65 -13.63
C ALA A 37 -9.54 -14.16 -13.34
N LEU A 38 -8.54 -13.27 -13.39
CA LEU A 38 -7.12 -13.61 -13.23
C LEU A 38 -6.54 -13.24 -11.87
N ARG A 39 -6.87 -12.04 -11.34
CA ARG A 39 -6.23 -11.43 -10.18
C ARG A 39 -7.17 -11.40 -8.99
N THR A 40 -6.65 -11.75 -7.82
CA THR A 40 -7.34 -11.59 -6.54
C THR A 40 -7.56 -10.11 -6.19
N SER A 41 -8.38 -9.85 -5.18
CA SER A 41 -8.65 -8.50 -4.72
C SER A 41 -7.39 -7.77 -4.26
N PHE A 42 -6.48 -8.45 -3.54
CA PHE A 42 -5.24 -7.83 -3.05
C PHE A 42 -4.22 -7.59 -4.15
N GLN A 43 -4.11 -8.48 -5.15
CA GLN A 43 -3.30 -8.25 -6.35
C GLN A 43 -3.76 -7.01 -7.11
N ARG A 44 -5.07 -6.83 -7.24
CA ARG A 44 -5.63 -5.62 -7.88
C ARG A 44 -5.32 -4.36 -7.08
N ASP A 45 -5.30 -4.40 -5.76
CA ASP A 45 -4.96 -3.26 -4.91
C ASP A 45 -3.49 -2.89 -5.06
N ARG A 46 -2.59 -3.87 -5.00
CA ARG A 46 -1.17 -3.67 -5.29
C ARG A 46 -0.96 -2.98 -6.64
N ASP A 47 -1.59 -3.49 -7.70
CA ASP A 47 -1.45 -2.93 -9.04
C ASP A 47 -2.01 -1.49 -9.11
N ARG A 48 -3.13 -1.19 -8.44
CA ARG A 48 -3.70 0.16 -8.38
C ARG A 48 -2.76 1.16 -7.71
N ILE A 49 -2.10 0.76 -6.62
CA ILE A 49 -1.11 1.61 -5.95
C ILE A 49 0.12 1.80 -6.83
N LEU A 50 0.69 0.71 -7.36
CA LEU A 50 1.89 0.72 -8.18
C LEU A 50 1.74 1.63 -9.42
N HIS A 51 0.55 1.65 -10.03
CA HIS A 51 0.24 2.46 -11.20
C HIS A 51 -0.30 3.86 -10.86
N SER A 52 -0.43 4.22 -9.58
CA SER A 52 -0.90 5.54 -9.17
C SER A 52 0.11 6.65 -9.49
N LYS A 53 -0.39 7.87 -9.66
CA LYS A 53 0.46 9.05 -9.86
C LYS A 53 1.29 9.33 -8.60
N SER A 54 0.72 9.11 -7.42
CA SER A 54 1.38 9.35 -6.13
C SER A 54 2.54 8.40 -5.90
N PHE A 55 2.42 7.12 -6.22
CA PHE A 55 3.53 6.17 -6.12
C PHE A 55 4.66 6.56 -7.08
N ARG A 56 4.36 6.91 -8.33
CA ARG A 56 5.37 7.34 -9.30
C ARG A 56 6.12 8.61 -8.87
N ARG A 57 5.45 9.51 -8.12
CA ARG A 57 6.09 10.73 -7.58
C ARG A 57 7.13 10.43 -6.50
N LEU A 58 7.10 9.26 -5.84
CA LEU A 58 8.09 8.86 -4.85
C LEU A 58 9.50 8.78 -5.43
N LYS A 59 9.66 8.58 -6.72
CA LYS A 59 10.96 8.58 -7.40
C LYS A 59 11.67 9.95 -7.32
N HIS A 60 10.92 11.04 -7.15
CA HIS A 60 11.44 12.41 -7.06
C HIS A 60 11.58 12.89 -5.61
N LYS A 61 11.32 12.02 -4.62
CA LYS A 61 11.46 12.31 -3.19
C LYS A 61 12.63 11.50 -2.65
N THR A 62 13.61 12.18 -2.05
CA THR A 62 14.76 11.52 -1.40
C THR A 62 14.34 10.89 -0.06
N GLN A 63 14.94 9.76 0.29
CA GLN A 63 14.74 9.11 1.59
C GLN A 63 15.60 9.77 2.67
N VAL A 64 16.84 10.10 2.33
CA VAL A 64 17.82 10.77 3.20
C VAL A 64 18.50 11.88 2.41
N TYR A 65 18.94 12.94 3.09
CA TYR A 65 19.58 14.09 2.45
C TYR A 65 20.87 13.72 1.70
N ILE A 66 20.99 14.31 0.57
CA ILE A 66 22.05 14.50 -0.40
C ILE A 66 23.41 13.89 -0.01
N VAL A 67 23.69 12.75 -0.66
CA VAL A 67 25.06 12.34 -0.93
C VAL A 67 25.29 12.61 -2.42
N ALA A 68 26.34 13.34 -2.76
CA ALA A 68 26.72 13.53 -4.16
C ALA A 68 27.11 12.17 -4.77
N GLY A 69 26.35 11.70 -5.78
CA GLY A 69 26.60 10.44 -6.46
C GLY A 69 25.32 9.79 -7.00
N ASP A 70 25.47 8.81 -7.89
CA ASP A 70 24.35 8.14 -8.58
C ASP A 70 23.56 7.14 -7.71
N HIS A 71 23.98 6.88 -6.49
CA HIS A 71 23.45 5.83 -5.61
C HIS A 71 22.55 6.34 -4.49
N TYR A 72 21.86 7.47 -4.65
CA TYR A 72 20.95 7.93 -3.63
C TYR A 72 19.64 7.17 -3.63
N ARG A 73 19.20 6.80 -2.43
CA ARG A 73 17.96 6.06 -2.20
C ARG A 73 16.76 7.01 -2.33
N THR A 74 15.90 6.74 -3.30
CA THR A 74 14.61 7.43 -3.41
C THR A 74 13.56 6.77 -2.51
N ARG A 75 12.46 7.45 -2.20
CA ARG A 75 11.35 6.83 -1.47
C ARG A 75 10.71 5.70 -2.24
N MET A 76 10.73 5.73 -3.57
CA MET A 76 10.24 4.64 -4.39
C MET A 76 11.09 3.36 -4.22
N THR A 77 12.42 3.48 -4.29
CA THR A 77 13.31 2.33 -4.06
C THR A 77 13.18 1.79 -2.63
N HIS A 78 13.07 2.68 -1.64
CA HIS A 78 12.78 2.30 -0.27
C HIS A 78 11.49 1.48 -0.15
N SER A 79 10.38 1.97 -0.71
CA SER A 79 9.09 1.26 -0.64
C SER A 79 9.16 -0.13 -1.30
N LEU A 80 9.92 -0.29 -2.38
CA LEU A 80 10.13 -1.58 -3.03
C LEU A 80 10.98 -2.54 -2.18
N GLU A 81 12.03 -2.04 -1.50
CA GLU A 81 12.85 -2.84 -0.58
C GLU A 81 12.03 -3.28 0.64
N VAL A 82 11.25 -2.37 1.22
CA VAL A 82 10.32 -2.69 2.32
C VAL A 82 9.33 -3.77 1.87
N ALA A 83 8.77 -3.65 0.68
CA ALA A 83 7.85 -4.64 0.13
C ALA A 83 8.49 -6.03 -0.02
N GLN A 84 9.72 -6.10 -0.51
CA GLN A 84 10.47 -7.36 -0.65
C GLN A 84 10.71 -8.03 0.70
N ILE A 85 11.18 -7.28 1.70
CA ILE A 85 11.44 -7.80 3.06
C ILE A 85 10.12 -8.25 3.69
N SER A 86 9.09 -7.42 3.63
CA SER A 86 7.77 -7.70 4.21
C SER A 86 7.13 -8.96 3.61
N ARG A 87 7.25 -9.18 2.30
CA ARG A 87 6.79 -10.42 1.66
C ARG A 87 7.52 -11.65 2.18
N THR A 88 8.83 -11.56 2.38
CA THR A 88 9.63 -12.68 2.93
C THR A 88 9.13 -13.05 4.34
N ILE A 89 8.86 -12.05 5.18
CA ILE A 89 8.31 -12.25 6.52
C ILE A 89 6.89 -12.85 6.43
N ALA A 90 6.04 -12.27 5.57
CA ALA A 90 4.66 -12.74 5.37
C ALA A 90 4.61 -14.21 4.94
N ARG A 91 5.51 -14.64 4.05
CA ARG A 91 5.65 -16.03 3.63
C ARG A 91 6.01 -16.95 4.79
N GLY A 92 7.01 -16.56 5.60
CA GLY A 92 7.41 -17.33 6.78
C GLY A 92 6.28 -17.49 7.81
N LEU A 93 5.41 -16.48 7.95
CA LEU A 93 4.27 -16.47 8.86
C LEU A 93 2.98 -17.01 8.21
N ARG A 94 3.00 -17.45 6.94
CA ARG A 94 1.82 -17.85 6.16
C ARG A 94 0.73 -16.79 6.10
N LEU A 95 1.13 -15.51 6.01
CA LEU A 95 0.23 -14.39 5.77
C LEU A 95 0.04 -14.16 4.27
N ASN A 96 -0.94 -13.34 3.89
CA ASN A 96 -1.18 -13.00 2.49
C ASN A 96 -0.11 -12.05 1.95
N GLU A 97 0.77 -12.56 1.09
CA GLU A 97 1.90 -11.80 0.55
C GLU A 97 1.44 -10.61 -0.32
N ASP A 98 0.38 -10.78 -1.11
CA ASP A 98 -0.14 -9.72 -1.98
C ASP A 98 -0.70 -8.54 -1.16
N LEU A 99 -1.39 -8.83 -0.03
CA LEU A 99 -1.86 -7.78 0.88
C LEU A 99 -0.69 -7.05 1.52
N VAL A 100 0.29 -7.79 2.05
CA VAL A 100 1.47 -7.20 2.71
C VAL A 100 2.29 -6.36 1.73
N GLU A 101 2.47 -6.81 0.50
CA GLU A 101 3.13 -6.05 -0.55
C GLU A 101 2.36 -4.75 -0.87
N ALA A 102 1.04 -4.83 -1.03
CA ALA A 102 0.21 -3.66 -1.29
C ALA A 102 0.31 -2.59 -0.17
N ILE A 103 0.32 -3.03 1.11
CA ILE A 103 0.53 -2.14 2.26
C ILE A 103 1.92 -1.49 2.18
N ALA A 104 2.95 -2.31 1.95
CA ALA A 104 4.34 -1.87 1.93
C ALA A 104 4.63 -0.86 0.81
N ILE A 105 4.10 -1.04 -0.41
CA ILE A 105 4.26 -0.04 -1.47
C ILE A 105 3.42 1.22 -1.25
N GLY A 106 2.34 1.12 -0.49
CA GLY A 106 1.41 2.22 -0.24
C GLY A 106 1.77 3.11 0.95
N HIS A 107 2.66 2.68 1.87
CA HIS A 107 2.86 3.35 3.16
C HIS A 107 3.38 4.80 3.03
N ASP A 108 4.18 5.09 2.02
CA ASP A 108 4.89 6.37 1.84
C ASP A 108 4.25 7.32 0.80
N VAL A 109 3.13 6.94 0.16
CA VAL A 109 2.56 7.72 -0.96
C VAL A 109 2.14 9.15 -0.57
N GLY A 110 1.80 9.36 0.70
CA GLY A 110 1.43 10.67 1.27
C GLY A 110 2.58 11.47 1.85
N HIS A 111 3.81 10.96 1.82
CA HIS A 111 4.96 11.65 2.42
C HIS A 111 5.29 12.96 1.70
N THR A 112 5.70 13.99 2.47
CA THR A 112 6.11 15.29 1.96
C THR A 112 7.48 15.22 1.26
N PRO A 113 7.83 16.18 0.39
CA PRO A 113 9.22 16.46 0.05
C PRO A 113 10.03 16.76 1.32
N PHE A 114 11.31 16.42 1.32
CA PHE A 114 12.24 16.63 2.45
C PHE A 114 11.94 15.83 3.72
N GLY A 115 11.17 14.73 3.59
CA GLY A 115 10.94 13.78 4.66
C GLY A 115 10.26 14.41 5.89
N HIS A 116 10.74 14.04 7.09
CA HIS A 116 10.18 14.54 8.35
C HIS A 116 10.37 16.05 8.56
N ALA A 117 11.40 16.66 7.98
CA ALA A 117 11.56 18.11 8.03
C ALA A 117 10.41 18.80 7.27
N GLY A 118 10.06 18.32 6.09
CA GLY A 118 8.89 18.83 5.36
C GLY A 118 7.57 18.55 6.08
N GLU A 119 7.45 17.43 6.78
CA GLU A 119 6.29 17.08 7.59
C GLU A 119 6.12 18.06 8.76
N SER A 120 7.20 18.40 9.48
CA SER A 120 7.19 19.37 10.57
C SER A 120 6.74 20.75 10.10
N VAL A 121 7.30 21.25 9.00
CA VAL A 121 6.89 22.53 8.41
C VAL A 121 5.41 22.53 7.99
N MET A 122 4.94 21.44 7.38
CA MET A 122 3.52 21.32 7.02
C MET A 122 2.61 21.28 8.26
N ALA A 123 3.04 20.64 9.34
CA ALA A 123 2.30 20.61 10.59
C ALA A 123 2.23 22.00 11.26
N GLU A 124 3.32 22.77 11.22
CA GLU A 124 3.34 24.15 11.72
C GLU A 124 2.38 25.06 10.94
N LEU A 125 2.40 24.97 9.61
CA LEU A 125 1.58 25.83 8.75
C LEU A 125 0.10 25.46 8.74
N ALA A 126 -0.22 24.17 8.82
CA ALA A 126 -1.59 23.66 8.73
C ALA A 126 -2.22 23.31 10.09
N GLY A 127 -1.48 23.48 11.19
CA GLY A 127 -1.89 23.09 12.53
C GLY A 127 -1.79 21.60 12.83
N HIS A 128 -1.85 20.74 11.81
CA HIS A 128 -1.65 19.29 11.91
C HIS A 128 -1.32 18.70 10.54
N PHE A 129 -0.32 17.83 10.47
CA PHE A 129 -0.01 17.03 9.31
C PHE A 129 0.72 15.76 9.74
N ALA A 130 0.26 14.60 9.23
CA ALA A 130 0.91 13.31 9.42
C ALA A 130 0.94 12.55 8.08
N HIS A 131 2.10 12.07 7.67
CA HIS A 131 2.29 11.41 6.36
C HIS A 131 1.46 10.14 6.21
N ASN A 132 1.23 9.38 7.29
CA ASN A 132 0.38 8.18 7.29
C ASN A 132 -1.09 8.52 7.03
N GLU A 133 -1.63 9.57 7.67
CA GLU A 133 -2.99 10.07 7.39
C GLU A 133 -3.11 10.58 5.95
N GLN A 134 -2.10 11.30 5.51
CA GLN A 134 -2.05 11.79 4.14
C GLN A 134 -1.93 10.64 3.13
N SER A 135 -1.22 9.55 3.45
CA SER A 135 -1.18 8.35 2.59
C SER A 135 -2.57 7.75 2.41
N LEU A 136 -3.33 7.59 3.49
CA LEU A 136 -4.72 7.15 3.43
C LEU A 136 -5.59 8.11 2.61
N ARG A 137 -5.47 9.42 2.86
CA ARG A 137 -6.23 10.44 2.11
C ARG A 137 -5.92 10.41 0.61
N VAL A 138 -4.65 10.20 0.25
CA VAL A 138 -4.22 10.10 -1.15
C VAL A 138 -4.89 8.92 -1.83
N VAL A 139 -4.84 7.73 -1.25
CA VAL A 139 -5.38 6.52 -1.89
C VAL A 139 -6.90 6.44 -1.83
N ASP A 140 -7.55 7.01 -0.80
CA ASP A 140 -9.00 6.95 -0.63
C ASP A 140 -9.74 8.08 -1.35
N ARG A 141 -9.11 9.28 -1.50
CA ARG A 141 -9.83 10.48 -1.95
C ARG A 141 -9.16 11.28 -3.05
N ILE A 142 -7.82 11.34 -3.14
CA ILE A 142 -7.14 12.29 -4.04
C ILE A 142 -6.86 11.67 -5.41
N GLU A 143 -6.40 10.41 -5.44
CA GLU A 143 -6.08 9.73 -6.70
C GLU A 143 -7.31 9.65 -7.63
N ARG A 144 -7.05 9.48 -8.94
CA ARG A 144 -8.08 9.39 -9.98
C ARG A 144 -9.07 10.56 -9.98
N ASP A 145 -8.52 11.76 -9.90
CA ASP A 145 -9.27 13.01 -9.97
C ASP A 145 -10.38 13.10 -8.89
N GLY A 146 -10.01 12.76 -7.67
CA GLY A 146 -10.87 12.86 -6.49
C GLY A 146 -11.69 11.62 -6.16
N ARG A 147 -11.62 10.54 -6.96
CA ARG A 147 -12.39 9.31 -6.73
C ARG A 147 -11.69 8.27 -5.86
N GLY A 148 -10.38 8.45 -5.65
CA GLY A 148 -9.56 7.48 -4.94
C GLY A 148 -9.28 6.20 -5.74
N LEU A 149 -8.54 5.28 -5.13
CA LEU A 149 -8.16 4.01 -5.76
C LEU A 149 -9.18 2.88 -5.52
N ASN A 150 -10.19 3.10 -4.67
CA ASN A 150 -11.17 2.08 -4.27
C ASN A 150 -10.48 0.78 -3.81
N LEU A 151 -9.59 0.89 -2.82
CA LEU A 151 -8.85 -0.22 -2.23
C LEU A 151 -9.73 -1.03 -1.27
N CYS A 152 -9.33 -2.27 -1.00
CA CYS A 152 -10.02 -3.12 -0.03
C CYS A 152 -9.86 -2.58 1.40
N ASN A 153 -10.90 -2.77 2.21
CA ASN A 153 -10.90 -2.37 3.61
C ASN A 153 -9.72 -2.96 4.40
N CYS A 154 -9.35 -4.22 4.15
CA CYS A 154 -8.21 -4.86 4.80
C CYS A 154 -6.92 -4.04 4.65
N LEU A 155 -6.68 -3.43 3.50
CA LEU A 155 -5.51 -2.59 3.26
C LEU A 155 -5.61 -1.24 3.98
N LEU A 156 -6.78 -0.61 3.94
CA LEU A 156 -7.00 0.70 4.57
C LEU A 156 -6.90 0.64 6.11
N TYR A 157 -7.34 -0.47 6.72
CA TYR A 157 -7.29 -0.65 8.19
C TYR A 157 -5.92 -1.09 8.70
N THR A 158 -5.09 -1.73 7.88
CA THR A 158 -3.73 -2.16 8.27
C THR A 158 -2.66 -1.13 7.97
N SER A 159 -3.00 -0.06 7.27
CA SER A 159 -2.09 1.09 7.15
C SER A 159 -1.94 1.72 8.55
N PRO A 160 -0.69 2.09 8.98
CA PRO A 160 -0.48 2.67 10.31
C PRO A 160 -1.42 3.84 10.52
N SER A 161 -2.37 3.67 11.44
CA SER A 161 -3.35 4.70 11.75
C SER A 161 -2.85 5.53 12.93
N PRO A 162 -3.15 6.84 12.99
CA PRO A 162 -2.87 7.67 14.17
C PRO A 162 -3.51 7.14 15.46
N ARG A 163 -4.42 6.17 15.37
CA ARG A 163 -5.05 5.52 16.53
C ARG A 163 -4.10 4.57 17.27
N ASP A 164 -2.99 4.15 16.65
CA ASP A 164 -2.05 3.19 17.23
C ASP A 164 -0.88 3.88 17.99
N THR A 165 -0.89 5.20 18.08
CA THR A 165 0.11 6.02 18.81
C THR A 165 -0.45 6.56 20.12
N ARG A 166 -1.14 5.72 20.91
CA ARG A 166 -1.46 6.01 22.32
C ARG A 166 -0.79 5.04 23.24
#